data_225399291305463481b7540d12d0bded
#
_entry.id   225399291305463481b7540d12d0bded
#
_cell.length_a   1.000
_cell.length_b   1.000
_cell.length_c   1.000
_cell.angle_alpha   90.00
_cell.angle_beta   90.00
_cell.angle_gamma   90.00
#
_symmetry.space_group_name_H-M   'P 1'
#
loop_
_entity.id
_entity.type
_entity.pdbx_description
1 polymer ?
#
loop_
_entity_poly.entity_id
_entity_poly.type
_entity_poly.pdbx_seq_one_letter_code
_entity_poly.pdbx_strand_id
1 'polypeptide(L)'
;MNRKVIVTNNFKGYHKYDEAPRDVSFLRSMHRHIFNVKTTIEVFHNERDIEFFQLQNHIEHFVRCRYEYAYGDFIEGIYINSCESLAESIMNNLHEIYPGRHVRVEVWEDNENGAIVED
;
A
#
# COMPACT_ATOMS: atom_id res chain seq x y z
N MET A 1 12.83 9.92 -22.92
CA MET A 1 11.53 10.35 -22.39
C MET A 1 11.09 9.37 -21.32
N ASN A 2 10.70 9.86 -20.17
CA ASN A 2 10.21 9.02 -19.07
C ASN A 2 8.69 8.85 -19.17
N ARG A 3 8.23 7.62 -19.04
CA ARG A 3 6.81 7.28 -19.04
C ARG A 3 6.49 6.52 -17.79
N LYS A 4 5.36 6.86 -17.17
CA LYS A 4 4.90 6.19 -15.97
C LYS A 4 3.40 5.99 -16.05
N VAL A 5 2.92 4.90 -15.48
CA VAL A 5 1.49 4.71 -15.24
C VAL A 5 1.22 4.81 -13.76
N ILE A 6 0.01 5.23 -13.43
CA ILE A 6 -0.42 5.45 -12.07
C ILE A 6 -1.73 4.72 -11.85
N VAL A 7 -1.82 3.95 -10.76
CA VAL A 7 -3.07 3.32 -10.33
C VAL A 7 -3.31 3.62 -8.87
N THR A 8 -4.56 3.51 -8.46
CA THR A 8 -4.96 3.69 -7.06
C THR A 8 -5.72 2.46 -6.58
N ASN A 9 -5.49 2.14 -5.31
CA ASN A 9 -6.23 1.10 -4.58
C ASN A 9 -6.64 1.69 -3.23
N ASN A 10 -7.69 1.14 -2.63
CA ASN A 10 -8.00 1.47 -1.25
C ASN A 10 -8.35 0.20 -0.47
N PHE A 11 -8.03 0.22 0.81
CA PHE A 11 -8.22 -0.92 1.69
C PHE A 11 -8.73 -0.43 3.05
N LYS A 12 -9.73 -1.12 3.57
CA LYS A 12 -10.06 -1.00 5.00
C LYS A 12 -8.94 -1.70 5.75
N GLY A 13 -8.30 -1.00 6.67
CA GLY A 13 -7.21 -1.54 7.42
C GLY A 13 -7.27 -1.20 8.90
N TYR A 14 -6.65 -2.06 9.68
CA TYR A 14 -6.50 -1.88 11.11
C TYR A 14 -5.03 -1.85 11.44
N HIS A 15 -4.64 -1.01 12.37
CA HIS A 15 -3.29 -1.01 12.90
C HIS A 15 -3.25 -0.47 14.32
N LYS A 16 -2.12 -0.67 14.97
CA LYS A 16 -1.79 -0.08 16.25
C LYS A 16 -0.31 0.20 16.31
N TYR A 17 0.06 1.12 17.19
CA TYR A 17 1.45 1.45 17.46
C TYR A 17 1.71 1.18 18.94
N ASP A 18 2.17 -0.04 19.28
CA ASP A 18 2.34 -0.49 20.67
C ASP A 18 3.29 0.40 21.47
N GLU A 19 4.33 0.92 20.82
CA GLU A 19 5.37 1.74 21.45
C GLU A 19 5.18 3.24 21.23
N ALA A 20 3.93 3.65 20.95
CA ALA A 20 3.64 5.06 20.73
C ALA A 20 4.08 5.92 21.91
N PRO A 21 4.74 7.05 21.64
CA PRO A 21 5.09 8.02 22.68
C PRO A 21 3.87 8.47 23.48
N ARG A 22 4.12 8.97 24.69
CA ARG A 22 3.07 9.31 25.64
C ARG A 22 2.06 10.32 25.09
N ASP A 23 2.51 11.30 24.36
CA ASP A 23 1.68 12.34 23.74
C ASP A 23 0.74 11.83 22.66
N VAL A 24 1.02 10.66 22.11
CA VAL A 24 0.18 9.98 21.10
C VAL A 24 -0.20 8.56 21.55
N SER A 25 -0.34 8.35 22.86
CA SER A 25 -0.60 7.04 23.45
C SER A 25 -1.91 6.39 22.97
N PHE A 26 -2.85 7.17 22.44
CA PHE A 26 -4.07 6.64 21.83
C PHE A 26 -3.79 5.73 20.64
N LEU A 27 -2.62 5.84 20.01
CA LEU A 27 -2.22 5.00 18.89
C LEU A 27 -1.88 3.56 19.32
N ARG A 28 -1.74 3.30 20.63
CA ARG A 28 -1.44 1.97 21.16
C ARG A 28 -2.62 1.01 21.02
N SER A 29 -3.83 1.54 20.92
CA SER A 29 -5.03 0.74 20.72
C SER A 29 -5.27 0.52 19.23
N MET A 30 -5.78 -0.67 18.89
CA MET A 30 -6.13 -0.98 17.51
C MET A 30 -7.21 -0.02 17.01
N HIS A 31 -6.99 0.55 15.83
CA HIS A 31 -7.92 1.50 15.21
C HIS A 31 -7.96 1.30 13.70
N ARG A 32 -9.04 1.75 13.09
CA ARG A 32 -9.32 1.56 11.67
C ARG A 32 -9.07 2.82 10.89
N HIS A 33 -8.52 2.64 9.69
CA HIS A 33 -8.40 3.67 8.66
C HIS A 33 -8.80 3.12 7.30
N ILE A 34 -9.06 4.03 6.36
CA ILE A 34 -9.07 3.70 4.94
C ILE A 34 -7.65 4.01 4.44
N PHE A 35 -6.94 2.98 4.00
CA PHE A 35 -5.62 3.14 3.42
C PHE A 35 -5.76 3.34 1.91
N ASN A 36 -5.36 4.51 1.44
CA ASN A 36 -5.38 4.85 0.02
C ASN A 36 -3.97 4.70 -0.52
N VAL A 37 -3.82 3.87 -1.54
CA VAL A 37 -2.53 3.54 -2.14
C VAL A 37 -2.49 4.12 -3.54
N LYS A 38 -1.44 4.88 -3.83
CA LYS A 38 -1.16 5.39 -5.16
C LYS A 38 0.18 4.84 -5.61
N THR A 39 0.16 4.06 -6.68
CA THR A 39 1.35 3.43 -7.23
C THR A 39 1.69 4.05 -8.58
N THR A 40 2.94 4.49 -8.70
CA THR A 40 3.50 5.03 -9.93
C THR A 40 4.64 4.11 -10.36
N ILE A 41 4.58 3.58 -11.58
CA ILE A 41 5.58 2.65 -12.10
C ILE A 41 6.01 3.05 -13.50
N GLU A 42 7.30 2.95 -13.75
CA GLU A 42 7.91 3.23 -15.05
C GLU A 42 7.45 2.21 -16.09
N VAL A 43 7.13 2.73 -17.29
CA VAL A 43 6.81 1.91 -18.47
C VAL A 43 7.71 2.33 -19.64
N PHE A 44 7.90 1.42 -20.59
CA PHE A 44 8.88 1.60 -21.67
C PHE A 44 8.27 1.96 -23.00
N HIS A 45 6.96 1.86 -23.15
CA HIS A 45 6.26 2.27 -24.36
C HIS A 45 4.83 2.71 -24.07
N ASN A 46 4.14 3.28 -25.08
CA ASN A 46 2.84 3.91 -24.92
C ASN A 46 1.65 2.96 -25.03
N GLU A 47 1.86 1.73 -25.43
CA GLU A 47 0.78 0.80 -25.77
C GLU A 47 0.53 -0.23 -24.68
N ARG A 48 0.21 0.25 -23.48
CA ARG A 48 -0.15 -0.59 -22.32
C ARG A 48 0.93 -1.61 -21.95
N ASP A 49 2.17 -1.15 -21.85
CA ASP A 49 3.27 -1.97 -21.33
C ASP A 49 2.88 -2.61 -19.98
N ILE A 50 2.22 -1.82 -19.13
CA ILE A 50 1.55 -2.29 -17.93
C ILE A 50 0.11 -1.78 -17.98
N GLU A 51 -0.85 -2.71 -17.95
CA GLU A 51 -2.26 -2.39 -18.05
C GLU A 51 -2.80 -2.04 -16.65
N PHE A 52 -3.64 -1.01 -16.55
CA PHE A 52 -4.11 -0.46 -15.28
C PHE A 52 -4.82 -1.48 -14.40
N PHE A 53 -5.78 -2.21 -14.94
CA PHE A 53 -6.56 -3.17 -14.15
C PHE A 53 -5.72 -4.36 -13.71
N GLN A 54 -4.80 -4.83 -14.56
CA GLN A 54 -3.86 -5.88 -14.17
C GLN A 54 -2.96 -5.43 -13.04
N LEU A 55 -2.44 -4.21 -13.09
CA LEU A 55 -1.62 -3.66 -12.01
C LEU A 55 -2.41 -3.52 -10.72
N GLN A 56 -3.61 -2.97 -10.79
CA GLN A 56 -4.50 -2.87 -9.62
C GLN A 56 -4.77 -4.23 -9.02
N ASN A 57 -5.06 -5.24 -9.84
CA ASN A 57 -5.34 -6.59 -9.38
C ASN A 57 -4.13 -7.24 -8.72
N HIS A 58 -2.93 -7.03 -9.24
CA HIS A 58 -1.70 -7.51 -8.61
C HIS A 58 -1.52 -6.91 -7.22
N ILE A 59 -1.72 -5.60 -7.09
CA ILE A 59 -1.58 -4.91 -5.81
C ILE A 59 -2.65 -5.38 -4.83
N GLU A 60 -3.91 -5.43 -5.27
CA GLU A 60 -5.04 -5.90 -4.47
C GLU A 60 -4.78 -7.31 -3.93
N HIS A 61 -4.41 -8.22 -4.80
CA HIS A 61 -4.14 -9.61 -4.42
C HIS A 61 -2.97 -9.72 -3.45
N PHE A 62 -1.87 -9.03 -3.73
CA PHE A 62 -0.70 -9.03 -2.87
C PHE A 62 -1.03 -8.53 -1.46
N VAL A 63 -1.70 -7.39 -1.38
CA VAL A 63 -2.03 -6.77 -0.09
C VAL A 63 -2.97 -7.67 0.71
N ARG A 64 -4.01 -8.19 0.07
CA ARG A 64 -4.96 -9.07 0.74
C ARG A 64 -4.32 -10.37 1.23
N CYS A 65 -3.48 -11.00 0.42
CA CYS A 65 -2.81 -12.24 0.81
C CYS A 65 -1.79 -12.05 1.93
N ARG A 66 -1.13 -10.89 1.96
CA ARG A 66 -0.08 -10.63 2.95
C ARG A 66 -0.62 -10.08 4.26
N TYR A 67 -1.65 -9.26 4.20
CA TYR A 67 -2.11 -8.47 5.34
C TYR A 67 -3.51 -8.84 5.82
N GLU A 68 -4.18 -9.76 5.17
CA GLU A 68 -5.51 -10.17 5.61
C GLU A 68 -5.45 -10.64 7.06
N TYR A 69 -6.25 -9.99 7.88
CA TYR A 69 -6.28 -10.24 9.31
C TYR A 69 -7.51 -11.05 9.66
N ALA A 70 -7.31 -12.35 9.79
CA ALA A 70 -8.33 -13.27 10.25
C ALA A 70 -8.35 -13.28 11.78
N TYR A 71 -8.91 -12.25 12.37
CA TYR A 71 -9.02 -12.18 13.82
C TYR A 71 -10.48 -12.31 14.24
N GLY A 72 -10.94 -13.53 14.35
CA GLY A 72 -12.29 -13.81 14.76
C GLY A 72 -13.32 -13.20 13.81
N ASP A 73 -14.59 -13.30 14.19
CA ASP A 73 -15.72 -12.88 13.37
C ASP A 73 -15.93 -11.35 13.33
N PHE A 74 -15.02 -10.55 13.86
CA PHE A 74 -15.29 -9.16 14.15
C PHE A 74 -14.55 -8.12 13.30
N ILE A 75 -13.52 -8.52 12.52
CA ILE A 75 -12.71 -7.55 11.81
C ILE A 75 -12.65 -7.91 10.33
N GLU A 76 -13.40 -7.18 9.51
CA GLU A 76 -13.24 -7.19 8.06
C GLU A 76 -12.17 -6.15 7.70
N GLY A 77 -11.06 -6.60 7.16
CA GLY A 77 -10.01 -5.71 6.74
C GLY A 77 -8.62 -6.33 6.79
N ILE A 78 -7.64 -5.51 6.51
CA ILE A 78 -6.24 -5.90 6.55
C ILE A 78 -5.57 -5.30 7.78
N TYR A 79 -4.56 -6.00 8.33
CA TYR A 79 -3.75 -5.49 9.43
C TYR A 79 -2.44 -4.94 8.88
N ILE A 80 -2.14 -3.68 9.20
CA ILE A 80 -0.98 -2.97 8.68
C ILE A 80 -0.17 -2.41 9.85
N ASN A 81 1.16 -2.54 9.81
CA ASN A 81 2.02 -1.97 10.84
C ASN A 81 2.14 -0.46 10.68
N SER A 82 2.50 0.01 9.49
CA SER A 82 2.65 1.43 9.18
C SER A 82 2.43 1.68 7.69
N CYS A 83 2.18 2.93 7.32
CA CYS A 83 2.12 3.31 5.91
C CYS A 83 3.43 3.03 5.19
N GLU A 84 4.56 3.30 5.83
CA GLU A 84 5.89 3.05 5.26
C GLU A 84 6.10 1.57 4.97
N SER A 85 5.73 0.70 5.91
CA SER A 85 5.86 -0.75 5.76
C SER A 85 4.99 -1.28 4.63
N LEU A 86 3.77 -0.79 4.52
CA LEU A 86 2.87 -1.20 3.43
C LEU A 86 3.43 -0.73 2.08
N ALA A 87 3.87 0.52 2.00
CA ALA A 87 4.44 1.07 0.78
C ALA A 87 5.67 0.27 0.31
N GLU A 88 6.58 -0.02 1.23
CA GLU A 88 7.79 -0.79 0.93
C GLU A 88 7.46 -2.22 0.48
N SER A 89 6.51 -2.86 1.14
CA SER A 89 6.09 -4.21 0.77
C SER A 89 5.51 -4.26 -0.65
N ILE A 90 4.66 -3.30 -0.99
CA ILE A 90 4.09 -3.20 -2.34
C ILE A 90 5.21 -2.96 -3.36
N MET A 91 6.11 -2.04 -3.08
CA MET A 91 7.23 -1.73 -3.96
C MET A 91 8.10 -2.96 -4.23
N ASN A 92 8.46 -3.70 -3.19
CA ASN A 92 9.28 -4.90 -3.34
C ASN A 92 8.57 -5.97 -4.17
N ASN A 93 7.27 -6.15 -3.96
CA ASN A 93 6.48 -7.08 -4.77
C ASN A 93 6.45 -6.66 -6.24
N LEU A 94 6.28 -5.37 -6.52
CA LEU A 94 6.26 -4.86 -7.89
C LEU A 94 7.61 -5.02 -8.58
N HIS A 95 8.71 -4.89 -7.86
CA HIS A 95 10.04 -5.16 -8.41
C HIS A 95 10.25 -6.63 -8.79
N GLU A 96 9.58 -7.54 -8.11
CA GLU A 96 9.60 -8.96 -8.48
C GLU A 96 8.78 -9.22 -9.75
N ILE A 97 7.60 -8.61 -9.86
CA ILE A 97 6.70 -8.81 -10.99
C ILE A 97 7.18 -8.05 -12.23
N TYR A 98 7.66 -6.83 -12.04
CA TYR A 98 8.07 -5.90 -13.10
C TYR A 98 9.50 -5.42 -12.85
N PRO A 99 10.51 -6.26 -13.06
CA PRO A 99 11.89 -5.90 -12.72
C PRO A 99 12.45 -4.77 -13.60
N GLY A 100 13.44 -4.07 -13.05
CA GLY A 100 14.18 -3.05 -13.81
C GLY A 100 13.45 -1.73 -14.02
N ARG A 101 12.49 -1.40 -13.17
CA ARG A 101 11.67 -0.19 -13.30
C ARG A 101 11.74 0.65 -12.05
N HIS A 102 11.64 1.95 -12.20
CA HIS A 102 11.44 2.85 -11.07
C HIS A 102 9.99 2.73 -10.59
N VAL A 103 9.83 2.61 -9.28
CA VAL A 103 8.52 2.47 -8.63
C VAL A 103 8.43 3.51 -7.53
N ARG A 104 7.25 4.10 -7.39
CA ARG A 104 6.91 4.97 -6.27
C ARG A 104 5.57 4.52 -5.70
N VAL A 105 5.52 4.30 -4.40
CA VAL A 105 4.28 3.91 -3.72
C VAL A 105 3.99 4.91 -2.62
N GLU A 106 2.80 5.49 -2.66
CA GLU A 106 2.27 6.37 -1.63
C GLU A 106 1.15 5.66 -0.91
N VAL A 107 1.19 5.68 0.40
CA VAL A 107 0.13 5.12 1.26
C VAL A 107 -0.36 6.22 2.19
N TRP A 108 -1.66 6.47 2.16
CA TRP A 108 -2.31 7.53 2.93
C TRP A 108 -3.36 6.92 3.87
N GLU A 109 -3.42 7.43 5.11
CA GLU A 109 -4.47 7.11 6.07
C GLU A 109 -5.58 8.15 5.94
N ASP A 110 -6.78 7.70 5.53
CA ASP A 110 -7.97 8.55 5.39
C ASP A 110 -7.74 9.81 4.54
N ASN A 111 -6.77 9.77 3.63
CA ASN A 111 -6.33 10.92 2.82
C ASN A 111 -5.84 12.13 3.63
N GLU A 112 -5.46 11.93 4.88
CA GLU A 112 -4.98 13.01 5.75
C GLU A 112 -3.46 13.03 5.86
N ASN A 113 -2.87 11.88 6.16
CA ASN A 113 -1.43 11.74 6.34
C ASN A 113 -0.95 10.48 5.63
N GLY A 114 0.28 10.47 5.17
CA GLY A 114 0.78 9.34 4.43
C GLY A 114 2.29 9.28 4.35
N ALA A 115 2.75 8.24 3.68
CA ALA A 115 4.17 8.00 3.45
C ALA A 115 4.42 7.64 1.99
N ILE A 116 5.62 7.92 1.53
CA ILE A 116 6.09 7.60 0.18
C ILE A 116 7.36 6.78 0.31
N VAL A 117 7.39 5.68 -0.45
CA VAL A 117 8.63 4.92 -0.69
C VAL A 117 8.87 4.93 -2.19
N GLU A 118 10.07 5.29 -2.59
CA GLU A 118 10.44 5.36 -4.02
C GLU A 118 11.91 5.08 -4.21
N ASP A 119 12.29 4.55 -5.36
CA ASP A 119 13.68 4.38 -5.77
C ASP A 119 14.20 5.47 -6.69
#